data_4b3a675bed16efa61dd20914921f7c35
#
_entry.id   4b3a675bed16efa61dd20914921f7c35
#
_cell.length_a   1.000
_cell.length_b   1.000
_cell.length_c   1.000
_cell.angle_alpha   90.00
_cell.angle_beta   90.00
_cell.angle_gamma   90.00
#
_symmetry.space_group_name_H-M   'P 1'
#
loop_
_entity.id
_entity.type
_entity.pdbx_description
1 polymer ?
#
loop_
_entity_poly.entity_id
_entity_poly.type
_entity_poly.pdbx_seq_one_letter_code
_entity_poly.pdbx_strand_id
1 'polypeptide(L)'
;APSAGSPDRDSMGRVAAVFNVVPESPEVPVEEVMAQIPKSAPAGVEVATMNVKPFAFGLKVIEVTGIMDDTEGLIDKFEESLRSVPRVQGVDAVTITLI
;
A
#
# COMPACT_ATOMS: atom_id res chain seq x y z
N ALA A 1 -12.06 15.64 -20.70
CA ALA A 1 -11.61 15.63 -20.77
C ALA A 1 -11.29 15.67 -20.57
N PRO A 2 -11.61 15.49 -20.73
CA PRO A 2 -11.17 15.46 -20.66
C PRO A 2 -10.85 15.42 -20.38
N SER A 3 -11.06 15.03 -20.14
CA SER A 3 -10.58 14.96 -20.10
C SER A 3 -10.26 14.80 -19.88
N ALA A 4 -10.59 14.56 -19.92
CA ALA A 4 -10.10 14.28 -19.95
C ALA A 4 -9.73 14.00 -19.74
N GLY A 5 -9.93 13.74 -19.59
CA GLY A 5 -9.36 13.36 -19.62
C GLY A 5 -9.07 12.92 -19.49
N SER A 6 -9.08 12.72 -19.44
CA SER A 6 -8.61 12.21 -19.57
C SER A 6 -8.17 11.73 -19.73
N PRO A 7 -8.37 11.37 -20.11
CA PRO A 7 -7.92 10.72 -20.30
C PRO A 7 -7.09 10.53 -20.48
N ASP A 8 -6.69 10.56 -20.73
CA ASP A 8 -5.88 10.20 -20.92
C ASP A 8 -5.21 10.00 -20.19
N ARG A 9 -5.27 10.44 -19.65
CA ARG A 9 -4.59 10.01 -18.82
C ARG A 9 -4.73 8.70 -18.48
N ASP A 10 -5.67 8.29 -18.65
CA ASP A 10 -5.89 6.90 -18.52
C ASP A 10 -5.03 6.10 -19.40
N SER A 11 -4.62 6.65 -20.50
CA SER A 11 -3.71 5.98 -21.39
C SER A 11 -2.36 5.73 -20.73
N MET A 12 -2.07 6.44 -19.66
CA MET A 12 -0.83 6.21 -18.92
C MET A 12 -0.92 4.96 -18.07
N GLY A 13 -2.14 4.48 -17.84
CA GLY A 13 -2.33 3.33 -17.01
C GLY A 13 -2.27 3.63 -15.53
N ARG A 14 -2.83 2.72 -14.79
CA ARG A 14 -2.77 2.75 -13.34
C ARG A 14 -2.31 1.39 -12.87
N VAL A 15 -1.76 1.34 -11.66
CA VAL A 15 -1.29 0.08 -11.10
C VAL A 15 -1.95 -0.16 -9.76
N ALA A 16 -2.16 -1.44 -9.47
CA ALA A 16 -2.53 -1.89 -8.14
C ALA A 16 -1.30 -2.55 -7.54
N ALA A 17 -0.77 -1.94 -6.50
CA ALA A 17 0.41 -2.46 -5.82
C ALA A 17 -0.03 -3.07 -4.51
N VAL A 18 0.31 -4.33 -4.29
CA VAL A 18 -0.06 -5.06 -3.08
C VAL A 18 1.20 -5.30 -2.26
N PHE A 19 1.15 -4.90 -1.00
CA PHE A 19 2.26 -5.06 -0.07
C PHE A 19 1.77 -5.76 1.18
N ASN A 20 2.64 -6.59 1.76
CA ASN A 20 2.41 -7.14 3.08
C ASN A 20 3.16 -6.29 4.09
N VAL A 21 2.44 -5.76 5.06
CA VAL A 21 3.00 -4.96 6.13
C VAL A 21 3.09 -5.85 7.37
N VAL A 22 4.31 -6.04 7.87
CA VAL A 22 4.56 -6.96 8.97
C VAL A 22 4.80 -6.16 10.24
N PRO A 23 3.96 -6.33 11.28
CA PRO A 23 4.19 -5.66 12.56
C PRO A 23 5.44 -6.20 13.26
N GLU A 24 5.94 -5.42 14.21
CA GLU A 24 7.16 -5.79 14.95
C GLU A 24 6.98 -7.01 15.83
N SER A 25 5.78 -7.23 16.33
CA SER A 25 5.51 -8.36 17.22
C SER A 25 4.02 -8.70 17.17
N PRO A 26 3.65 -9.90 17.67
CA PRO A 26 2.24 -10.29 17.72
C PRO A 26 1.40 -9.40 18.63
N GLU A 27 2.04 -8.66 19.51
CA GLU A 27 1.33 -7.79 20.44
C GLU A 27 0.94 -6.45 19.84
N VAL A 28 1.49 -6.10 18.69
CA VAL A 28 1.17 -4.83 18.04
C VAL A 28 -0.27 -4.90 17.53
N PRO A 29 -1.13 -3.94 17.92
CA PRO A 29 -2.51 -3.94 17.42
C PRO A 29 -2.52 -3.61 15.94
N VAL A 30 -2.99 -4.56 15.13
CA VAL A 30 -3.00 -4.35 13.67
C VAL A 30 -3.91 -3.18 13.30
N GLU A 31 -4.95 -2.94 14.08
CA GLU A 31 -5.86 -1.84 13.82
C GLU A 31 -5.16 -0.49 13.87
N GLU A 32 -4.21 -0.33 14.80
CA GLU A 32 -3.46 0.92 14.87
C GLU A 32 -2.58 1.11 13.66
N VAL A 33 -1.93 0.03 13.23
CA VAL A 33 -1.09 0.09 12.04
C VAL A 33 -1.96 0.40 10.81
N MET A 34 -3.09 -0.27 10.69
CA MET A 34 -4.00 -0.04 9.57
C MET A 34 -4.49 1.40 9.54
N ALA A 35 -4.74 1.98 10.70
CA ALA A 35 -5.21 3.36 10.76
C ALA A 35 -4.15 4.35 10.30
N GLN A 36 -2.88 4.02 10.45
CA GLN A 36 -1.80 4.89 10.03
C GLN A 36 -1.48 4.79 8.53
N ILE A 37 -1.80 3.65 7.91
CA ILE A 37 -1.43 3.42 6.52
C ILE A 37 -2.01 4.48 5.57
N PRO A 38 -3.31 4.77 5.60
CA PRO A 38 -3.83 5.81 4.69
C PRO A 38 -3.24 7.18 4.98
N LYS A 39 -2.90 7.45 6.25
CA LYS A 39 -2.34 8.74 6.62
C LYS A 39 -0.92 8.90 6.13
N SER A 40 -0.21 7.78 5.99
CA SER A 40 1.18 7.81 5.55
C SER A 40 1.33 7.74 4.04
N ALA A 41 0.27 7.32 3.33
CA ALA A 41 0.35 7.15 1.89
C ALA A 41 0.66 8.46 1.19
N PRO A 42 1.56 8.44 0.20
CA PRO A 42 1.90 9.68 -0.52
C PRO A 42 0.74 10.16 -1.38
N ALA A 43 0.82 11.43 -1.77
CA ALA A 43 -0.17 12.00 -2.68
C ALA A 43 -0.16 11.19 -3.97
N GLY A 44 -1.34 10.94 -4.50
CA GLY A 44 -1.47 10.17 -5.73
C GLY A 44 -1.69 8.68 -5.52
N VAL A 45 -1.60 8.22 -4.28
CA VAL A 45 -1.84 6.81 -3.95
C VAL A 45 -3.16 6.71 -3.17
N GLU A 46 -4.03 5.83 -3.66
CA GLU A 46 -5.28 5.55 -2.96
C GLU A 46 -5.20 4.16 -2.35
N VAL A 47 -5.41 4.06 -1.05
CA VAL A 47 -5.43 2.77 -0.37
C VAL A 47 -6.80 2.16 -0.60
N ALA A 48 -6.87 1.15 -1.46
CA ALA A 48 -8.14 0.58 -1.88
C ALA A 48 -8.67 -0.44 -0.88
N THR A 49 -7.81 -1.35 -0.42
CA THR A 49 -8.22 -2.37 0.53
C THR A 49 -7.07 -2.68 1.49
N MET A 50 -7.45 -3.17 2.65
CA MET A 50 -6.50 -3.68 3.63
C MET A 50 -7.12 -4.94 4.23
N ASN A 51 -6.38 -6.04 4.23
CA ASN A 51 -6.83 -7.30 4.78
C ASN A 51 -5.79 -7.82 5.75
N VAL A 52 -6.26 -8.37 6.87
CA VAL A 52 -5.38 -8.95 7.86
C VAL A 52 -5.33 -10.45 7.63
N LYS A 53 -4.12 -10.99 7.54
CA LYS A 53 -3.90 -12.41 7.31
C LYS A 53 -3.01 -12.99 8.39
N PRO A 54 -3.20 -14.25 8.75
CA PRO A 54 -2.29 -14.90 9.71
C PRO A 54 -0.92 -15.11 9.09
N PHE A 55 0.09 -15.03 9.92
CA PHE A 55 1.47 -15.21 9.52
C PHE A 55 2.14 -16.12 10.54
N ALA A 56 3.38 -16.49 10.29
CA ALA A 56 4.11 -17.41 11.16
C ALA A 56 4.28 -16.85 12.57
N PHE A 57 4.39 -17.72 13.54
CA PHE A 57 4.71 -17.37 14.93
C PHE A 57 3.68 -16.46 15.58
N GLY A 58 2.41 -16.61 15.20
CA GLY A 58 1.35 -15.81 15.78
C GLY A 58 1.27 -14.38 15.29
N LEU A 59 2.16 -14.00 14.38
CA LEU A 59 2.09 -12.68 13.76
C LEU A 59 0.94 -12.60 12.79
N LYS A 60 0.51 -11.39 12.53
CA LYS A 60 -0.48 -11.10 11.48
C LYS A 60 0.14 -10.12 10.53
N VAL A 61 -0.14 -10.29 9.24
CA VAL A 61 0.31 -9.33 8.24
C VAL A 61 -0.90 -8.59 7.69
N ILE A 62 -0.68 -7.35 7.30
CA ILE A 62 -1.71 -6.52 6.70
C ILE A 62 -1.41 -6.48 5.21
N GLU A 63 -2.31 -7.04 4.41
CA GLU A 63 -2.16 -6.98 2.96
C GLU A 63 -2.83 -5.69 2.49
N VAL A 64 -2.02 -4.77 2.01
CA VAL A 64 -2.47 -3.44 1.60
C VAL A 64 -2.43 -3.34 0.09
N THR A 65 -3.54 -2.91 -0.49
CA THR A 65 -3.60 -2.66 -1.93
C THR A 65 -3.71 -1.16 -2.15
N GLY A 66 -2.72 -0.60 -2.84
CA GLY A 66 -2.72 0.80 -3.21
C GLY A 66 -2.92 0.96 -4.70
N ILE A 67 -3.78 1.85 -5.10
CA ILE A 67 -4.04 2.17 -6.51
C ILE A 67 -3.37 3.51 -6.79
N MET A 68 -2.59 3.55 -7.85
CA MET A 68 -1.84 4.76 -8.19
C MET A 68 -1.57 4.80 -9.67
N ASP A 69 -1.23 5.98 -10.18
CA ASP A 69 -0.81 6.11 -11.56
C ASP A 69 0.54 5.41 -11.73
N ASP A 70 0.77 4.91 -12.94
CA ASP A 70 2.03 4.26 -13.27
C ASP A 70 3.09 5.34 -13.49
N THR A 71 3.54 5.93 -12.39
CA THR A 71 4.50 7.02 -12.38
C THR A 71 5.78 6.53 -11.74
N GLU A 72 6.88 6.87 -12.36
CA GLU A 72 8.19 6.44 -11.87
C GLU A 72 8.39 6.89 -10.42
N GLY A 73 8.81 5.96 -9.59
CA GLY A 73 9.13 6.26 -8.20
C GLY A 73 7.95 6.28 -7.24
N LEU A 74 6.72 6.29 -7.75
CA LEU A 74 5.56 6.38 -6.86
C LEU A 74 5.37 5.10 -6.06
N ILE A 75 5.62 3.95 -6.68
CA ILE A 75 5.53 2.67 -5.99
C ILE A 75 6.55 2.63 -4.85
N ASP A 76 7.78 3.09 -5.12
CA ASP A 76 8.81 3.13 -4.09
C ASP A 76 8.44 4.06 -2.96
N LYS A 77 7.83 5.20 -3.28
CA LYS A 77 7.38 6.13 -2.24
C LYS A 77 6.30 5.51 -1.37
N PHE A 78 5.40 4.75 -1.98
CA PHE A 78 4.37 4.07 -1.22
C PHE A 78 5.00 3.03 -0.29
N GLU A 79 5.94 2.25 -0.80
CA GLU A 79 6.63 1.26 0.02
C GLU A 79 7.34 1.93 1.20
N GLU A 80 8.04 3.04 0.94
CA GLU A 80 8.73 3.78 2.00
C GLU A 80 7.75 4.30 3.03
N SER A 81 6.60 4.78 2.59
CA SER A 81 5.61 5.31 3.53
C SER A 81 5.07 4.20 4.42
N LEU A 82 4.90 3.00 3.88
CA LEU A 82 4.48 1.87 4.69
C LEU A 82 5.54 1.50 5.72
N ARG A 83 6.81 1.55 5.32
CA ARG A 83 7.90 1.24 6.24
C ARG A 83 8.06 2.26 7.35
N SER A 84 7.60 3.48 7.11
CA SER A 84 7.72 4.53 8.11
C SER A 84 6.59 4.51 9.13
N VAL A 85 5.59 3.66 8.94
CA VAL A 85 4.51 3.52 9.92
C VAL A 85 5.10 2.95 11.21
N PRO A 86 4.76 3.53 12.37
CA PRO A 86 5.30 3.02 13.65
C PRO A 86 4.93 1.57 13.87
N ARG A 87 5.86 0.83 14.48
CA ARG A 87 5.67 -0.56 14.86
C ARG A 87 5.60 -1.53 13.70
N VAL A 88 6.06 -1.10 12.52
CA VAL A 88 6.18 -1.96 11.36
C VAL A 88 7.60 -2.48 11.29
N GLN A 89 7.75 -3.81 11.27
CA GLN A 89 9.04 -4.44 11.17
C GLN A 89 9.54 -4.46 9.73
N GLY A 90 8.64 -4.71 8.78
CA GLY A 90 9.03 -4.82 7.40
C GLY A 90 7.85 -4.72 6.47
N VAL A 91 8.14 -4.49 5.20
CA VAL A 91 7.14 -4.39 4.14
C VAL A 91 7.65 -5.20 2.96
N ASP A 92 6.82 -6.12 2.48
CA ASP A 92 7.19 -6.96 1.34
C ASP A 92 6.24 -6.70 0.20
N ALA A 93 6.78 -6.54 -1.00
CA ALA A 93 5.97 -6.41 -2.20
C ALA A 93 5.41 -7.78 -2.57
N VAL A 94 4.10 -7.86 -2.77
CA VAL A 94 3.44 -9.11 -3.14
C VAL A 94 3.28 -9.16 -4.66
N THR A 95 2.63 -8.14 -5.22
CA THR A 95 2.43 -8.08 -6.65
C THR A 95 2.16 -6.64 -7.07
N ILE A 96 2.43 -6.35 -8.32
CA ILE A 96 2.13 -5.06 -8.90
C ILE A 96 1.50 -5.36 -10.26
N THR A 97 0.26 -4.92 -10.43
CA THR A 97 -0.52 -5.26 -11.62
C THR A 97 -1.00 -3.99 -12.29
N LEU A 98 -0.89 -3.95 -13.59
CA LEU A 98 -1.51 -2.87 -14.37
C LEU A 98 -3.00 -3.10 -14.47
N ILE A 99 -3.75 -2.03 -14.30
CA ILE A 99 -5.21 -2.08 -14.36
C ILE A 99 -5.77 -1.02 -15.29
#